data_22b8bc17b4f19fa279d89a2717c940dc
#
_entry.id   22b8bc17b4f19fa279d89a2717c940dc
#
_cell.length_a   1.000
_cell.length_b   1.000
_cell.length_c   1.000
_cell.angle_alpha   90.00
_cell.angle_beta   90.00
_cell.angle_gamma   90.00
#
_symmetry.space_group_name_H-M   'P 1'
#
loop_
_entity.id
_entity.type
_entity.pdbx_description
1 polymer ?
#
loop_
_entity_poly.entity_id
_entity_poly.type
_entity_poly.pdbx_seq_one_letter_code
_entity_poly.pdbx_strand_id
1 'polypeptide(L)'
;MKKILIVDDEPTILMTLSHLLSNKDSVVITSSRIEEAEEALARYTFNLVIADIRLSGMYGIEGLELLSFIKKINPATEVIIMTAYGSDDIRDDAYGRGAFYYYEKPIDIAHLISKVQALGIQVPPPQGAQL
;
A
#
# COMPACT_ATOMS: atom_id res chain seq x y z
N MET A 1 12.07 -6.81 11.98
CA MET A 1 12.08 -6.16 10.66
C MET A 1 10.65 -6.01 10.16
N LYS A 2 10.30 -4.84 9.71
CA LYS A 2 8.97 -4.57 9.17
C LYS A 2 8.85 -5.11 7.75
N LYS A 3 7.67 -5.60 7.38
CA LYS A 3 7.39 -6.08 6.03
C LYS A 3 6.29 -5.25 5.42
N ILE A 4 6.53 -4.76 4.22
CA ILE A 4 5.60 -3.91 3.48
C ILE A 4 5.33 -4.55 2.13
N LEU A 5 4.05 -4.67 1.78
CA LEU A 5 3.64 -5.13 0.46
C LEU A 5 3.09 -3.94 -0.32
N ILE A 6 3.53 -3.77 -1.54
CA ILE A 6 3.02 -2.73 -2.45
C ILE A 6 2.39 -3.42 -3.66
N VAL A 7 1.13 -3.11 -3.92
CA VAL A 7 0.36 -3.75 -4.98
C VAL A 7 -0.13 -2.66 -5.95
N ASP A 8 0.44 -2.63 -7.14
CA ASP A 8 0.11 -1.63 -8.16
C ASP A 8 0.58 -2.15 -9.51
N ASP A 9 -0.18 -1.94 -10.57
CA ASP A 9 0.21 -2.38 -11.91
C ASP A 9 1.11 -1.36 -12.63
N GLU A 10 1.37 -0.20 -12.04
CA GLU A 10 2.27 0.79 -12.60
C GLU A 10 3.71 0.55 -12.11
N PRO A 11 4.64 0.16 -12.99
CA PRO A 11 6.02 -0.13 -12.57
C PRO A 11 6.71 1.06 -11.90
N THR A 12 6.38 2.28 -12.31
CA THR A 12 6.96 3.49 -11.73
C THR A 12 6.58 3.63 -10.26
N ILE A 13 5.33 3.34 -9.91
CA ILE A 13 4.86 3.38 -8.52
C ILE A 13 5.60 2.33 -7.69
N LEU A 14 5.66 1.10 -8.19
CA LEU A 14 6.34 0.01 -7.48
C LEU A 14 7.79 0.36 -7.22
N MET A 15 8.49 0.87 -8.22
CA MET A 15 9.90 1.23 -8.11
C MET A 15 10.10 2.39 -7.13
N THR A 16 9.32 3.43 -7.25
CA THR A 16 9.47 4.64 -6.42
C THR A 16 9.20 4.31 -4.95
N LEU A 17 8.08 3.65 -4.66
CA LEU A 17 7.74 3.34 -3.27
C LEU A 17 8.68 2.29 -2.69
N SER A 18 9.11 1.31 -3.48
CA SER A 18 10.08 0.33 -3.03
C SER A 18 11.39 0.99 -2.63
N HIS A 19 11.87 1.93 -3.46
CA HIS A 19 13.10 2.67 -3.16
C HIS A 19 12.95 3.51 -1.89
N LEU A 20 11.83 4.19 -1.72
CA LEU A 20 11.60 5.07 -0.57
C LEU A 20 11.45 4.31 0.75
N LEU A 21 10.81 3.14 0.71
CA LEU A 21 10.42 2.42 1.93
C LEU A 21 11.36 1.29 2.31
N SER A 22 12.20 0.81 1.38
CA SER A 22 13.19 -0.21 1.67
C SER A 22 14.37 0.38 2.44
N ASN A 23 14.73 -0.25 3.55
CA ASN A 23 15.91 0.16 4.33
C ASN A 23 16.34 -1.01 5.22
N LYS A 24 17.32 -0.77 6.10
CA LYS A 24 17.83 -1.82 6.98
C LYS A 24 16.79 -2.38 7.95
N ASP A 25 15.71 -1.64 8.20
CA ASP A 25 14.68 -2.02 9.17
C ASP A 25 13.39 -2.49 8.51
N SER A 26 13.29 -2.40 7.18
CA SER A 26 12.07 -2.72 6.44
C SER A 26 12.36 -3.44 5.14
N VAL A 27 11.61 -4.50 4.88
CA VAL A 27 11.64 -5.23 3.61
C VAL A 27 10.39 -4.88 2.83
N VAL A 28 10.56 -4.56 1.55
CA VAL A 28 9.44 -4.26 0.66
C VAL A 28 9.32 -5.37 -0.37
N ILE A 29 8.11 -5.90 -0.51
CA ILE A 29 7.74 -6.86 -1.54
C ILE A 29 6.75 -6.17 -2.46
N THR A 30 6.90 -6.32 -3.77
CA THR A 30 6.02 -5.70 -4.75
C THR A 30 5.23 -6.75 -5.51
N SER A 31 4.01 -6.39 -5.89
CA SER A 31 3.14 -7.23 -6.71
C SER A 31 2.46 -6.35 -7.73
N SER A 32 2.42 -6.80 -8.97
CA SER A 32 1.75 -6.06 -10.05
C SER A 32 0.36 -6.61 -10.37
N ARG A 33 -0.02 -7.71 -9.76
CA ARG A 33 -1.31 -8.37 -9.97
C ARG A 33 -1.86 -8.90 -8.66
N ILE A 34 -3.18 -9.09 -8.63
CA ILE A 34 -3.87 -9.56 -7.42
C ILE A 34 -3.38 -10.96 -7.02
N GLU A 35 -3.11 -11.84 -7.97
CA GLU A 35 -2.68 -13.20 -7.70
C GLU A 35 -1.32 -13.22 -7.01
N GLU A 36 -0.41 -12.35 -7.42
CA GLU A 36 0.90 -12.20 -6.77
C GLU A 36 0.75 -11.66 -5.35
N ALA A 37 -0.17 -10.73 -5.15
CA ALA A 37 -0.44 -10.17 -3.82
C ALA A 37 -1.00 -11.25 -2.89
N GLU A 38 -1.94 -12.05 -3.37
CA GLU A 38 -2.50 -13.15 -2.60
C GLU A 38 -1.43 -14.19 -2.22
N GLU A 39 -0.54 -14.50 -3.15
CA GLU A 39 0.56 -15.41 -2.90
C GLU A 39 1.50 -14.86 -1.83
N ALA A 40 1.85 -13.58 -1.91
CA ALA A 40 2.69 -12.93 -0.90
C ALA A 40 2.03 -12.96 0.48
N LEU A 41 0.73 -12.68 0.53
CA LEU A 41 -0.04 -12.70 1.78
C LEU A 41 -0.14 -14.11 2.39
N ALA A 42 -0.09 -15.15 1.55
CA ALA A 42 -0.07 -16.53 2.03
C ALA A 42 1.29 -16.90 2.64
N ARG A 43 2.37 -16.25 2.20
CA ARG A 43 3.73 -16.56 2.64
C ARG A 43 4.20 -15.74 3.82
N TYR A 44 3.78 -14.46 3.89
CA TYR A 44 4.32 -13.51 4.85
C TYR A 44 3.21 -12.80 5.59
N THR A 45 3.52 -12.38 6.82
CA THR A 45 2.68 -11.47 7.58
C THR A 45 3.24 -10.06 7.40
N PHE A 46 2.44 -9.16 6.85
CA PHE A 46 2.87 -7.80 6.58
C PHE A 46 2.43 -6.84 7.67
N ASN A 47 3.25 -5.84 7.94
CA ASN A 47 2.87 -4.74 8.82
C ASN A 47 2.01 -3.71 8.07
N LEU A 48 2.29 -3.53 6.79
CA LEU A 48 1.61 -2.55 5.95
C LEU A 48 1.44 -3.10 4.54
N VAL A 49 0.26 -2.87 3.97
CA VAL A 49 0.01 -3.10 2.55
C VAL A 49 -0.43 -1.78 1.94
N ILE A 50 0.21 -1.37 0.85
CA ILE A 50 -0.19 -0.21 0.06
C ILE A 50 -0.72 -0.76 -1.26
N ALA A 51 -1.99 -0.55 -1.56
CA ALA A 51 -2.63 -1.21 -2.70
C ALA A 51 -3.44 -0.24 -3.54
N ASP A 52 -3.31 -0.37 -4.86
CA ASP A 52 -4.21 0.27 -5.81
C ASP A 52 -5.53 -0.50 -5.84
N ILE A 53 -6.63 0.23 -5.95
CA ILE A 53 -7.95 -0.39 -6.06
C ILE A 53 -8.11 -1.10 -7.40
N ARG A 54 -7.56 -0.53 -8.47
CA ARG A 54 -7.84 -0.95 -9.83
C ARG A 54 -6.61 -1.58 -10.47
N LEU A 55 -6.44 -2.88 -10.25
CA LEU A 55 -5.23 -3.58 -10.65
C LEU A 55 -5.30 -4.12 -12.08
N SER A 56 -6.46 -4.55 -12.55
CA SER A 56 -6.60 -5.11 -13.89
C SER A 56 -7.37 -4.22 -14.84
N GLY A 57 -7.84 -3.09 -14.36
CA GLY A 57 -8.48 -2.08 -15.21
C GLY A 57 -9.93 -2.32 -15.58
N MET A 58 -10.45 -3.53 -15.38
CA MET A 58 -11.77 -3.86 -15.92
C MET A 58 -12.92 -3.58 -14.97
N TYR A 59 -12.82 -3.97 -13.70
CA TYR A 59 -13.94 -3.86 -12.75
C TYR A 59 -13.68 -2.92 -11.59
N GLY A 60 -12.40 -2.60 -11.31
CA GLY A 60 -12.05 -1.51 -10.43
C GLY A 60 -12.27 -1.71 -8.94
N ILE A 61 -12.47 -2.93 -8.48
CA ILE A 61 -12.75 -3.18 -7.07
C ILE A 61 -11.82 -4.22 -6.42
N GLU A 62 -10.86 -4.76 -7.16
CA GLU A 62 -9.98 -5.82 -6.66
C GLU A 62 -9.22 -5.38 -5.42
N GLY A 63 -8.78 -4.13 -5.37
CA GLY A 63 -8.07 -3.61 -4.20
C GLY A 63 -8.94 -3.49 -2.98
N LEU A 64 -10.24 -3.18 -3.14
CA LEU A 64 -11.17 -3.14 -2.02
C LEU A 64 -11.46 -4.54 -1.49
N GLU A 65 -11.61 -5.51 -2.38
CA GLU A 65 -11.77 -6.91 -1.98
C GLU A 65 -10.51 -7.43 -1.30
N LEU A 66 -9.34 -7.06 -1.81
CA LEU A 66 -8.07 -7.40 -1.18
C LEU A 66 -7.98 -6.81 0.23
N LEU A 67 -8.38 -5.56 0.41
CA LEU A 67 -8.43 -4.91 1.72
C LEU A 67 -9.28 -5.72 2.70
N SER A 68 -10.49 -6.09 2.30
CA SER A 68 -11.38 -6.89 3.15
C SER A 68 -10.75 -8.24 3.49
N PHE A 69 -10.12 -8.89 2.52
CA PHE A 69 -9.44 -10.17 2.73
C PHE A 69 -8.29 -10.03 3.74
N ILE A 70 -7.47 -9.00 3.59
CA ILE A 70 -6.34 -8.75 4.52
C ILE A 70 -6.85 -8.56 5.94
N LYS A 71 -7.87 -7.73 6.11
CA LYS A 71 -8.41 -7.44 7.44
C LYS A 71 -9.06 -8.67 8.07
N LYS A 72 -9.54 -9.59 7.26
CA LYS A 72 -10.10 -10.84 7.75
C LYS A 72 -9.03 -11.81 8.24
N ILE A 73 -7.95 -11.96 7.48
CA ILE A 73 -6.91 -12.95 7.83
C ILE A 73 -5.91 -12.41 8.85
N ASN A 74 -5.68 -11.10 8.87
CA ASN A 74 -4.74 -10.48 9.80
C ASN A 74 -5.16 -9.04 10.08
N PRO A 75 -6.05 -8.83 11.07
CA PRO A 75 -6.55 -7.48 11.38
C PRO A 75 -5.46 -6.49 11.81
N ALA A 76 -4.30 -6.97 12.25
CA ALA A 76 -3.20 -6.10 12.65
C ALA A 76 -2.45 -5.49 11.46
N THR A 77 -2.57 -6.07 10.26
CA THR A 77 -1.96 -5.49 9.06
C THR A 77 -2.71 -4.21 8.69
N GLU A 78 -1.98 -3.10 8.62
CA GLU A 78 -2.58 -1.85 8.17
C GLU A 78 -2.58 -1.76 6.66
N VAL A 79 -3.60 -1.12 6.10
CA VAL A 79 -3.77 -1.02 4.65
C VAL A 79 -3.97 0.43 4.25
N ILE A 80 -3.15 0.89 3.32
CA ILE A 80 -3.31 2.19 2.67
C ILE A 80 -3.77 1.92 1.24
N ILE A 81 -4.87 2.55 0.85
CA ILE A 81 -5.41 2.46 -0.49
C ILE A 81 -4.98 3.68 -1.29
N MET A 82 -4.61 3.47 -2.55
CA MET A 82 -4.35 4.56 -3.49
C MET A 82 -5.01 4.24 -4.82
N THR A 83 -5.55 5.24 -5.49
CA THR A 83 -6.25 5.03 -6.75
C THR A 83 -6.25 6.26 -7.64
N ALA A 84 -6.18 6.05 -8.95
CA ALA A 84 -6.39 7.10 -9.94
C ALA A 84 -7.88 7.33 -10.24
N TYR A 85 -8.75 6.44 -9.76
CA TYR A 85 -10.17 6.44 -10.11
C TYR A 85 -11.06 6.48 -8.87
N GLY A 86 -10.73 7.38 -7.97
CA GLY A 86 -11.44 7.50 -6.71
C GLY A 86 -12.72 8.30 -6.80
N SER A 87 -13.52 8.19 -5.76
CA SER A 87 -14.73 8.99 -5.53
C SER A 87 -14.99 9.02 -4.03
N ASP A 88 -15.91 9.88 -3.61
CA ASP A 88 -16.30 9.92 -2.20
C ASP A 88 -16.86 8.58 -1.74
N ASP A 89 -17.68 7.93 -2.60
CA ASP A 89 -18.25 6.62 -2.26
C ASP A 89 -17.18 5.55 -2.12
N ILE A 90 -16.19 5.55 -3.01
CA ILE A 90 -15.08 4.59 -2.94
C ILE A 90 -14.23 4.84 -1.70
N ARG A 91 -13.95 6.11 -1.39
CA ARG A 91 -13.21 6.47 -0.18
C ARG A 91 -13.94 5.97 1.07
N ASP A 92 -15.23 6.23 1.16
CA ASP A 92 -16.03 5.82 2.30
C ASP A 92 -16.10 4.29 2.42
N ASP A 93 -16.21 3.59 1.29
CA ASP A 93 -16.16 2.13 1.25
C ASP A 93 -14.82 1.61 1.74
N ALA A 94 -13.70 2.23 1.31
CA ALA A 94 -12.37 1.83 1.75
C ALA A 94 -12.24 1.96 3.28
N TYR A 95 -12.63 3.10 3.84
CA TYR A 95 -12.58 3.28 5.29
C TYR A 95 -13.54 2.32 6.01
N GLY A 96 -14.71 2.08 5.46
CA GLY A 96 -15.68 1.14 6.03
C GLY A 96 -15.15 -0.30 6.08
N ARG A 97 -14.24 -0.65 5.18
CA ARG A 97 -13.60 -1.97 5.17
C ARG A 97 -12.34 -2.03 6.05
N GLY A 98 -11.93 -0.91 6.63
CA GLY A 98 -10.82 -0.88 7.57
C GLY A 98 -9.53 -0.31 7.04
N ALA A 99 -9.55 0.47 5.95
CA ALA A 99 -8.36 1.15 5.47
C ALA A 99 -7.82 2.11 6.53
N PHE A 100 -6.50 2.14 6.68
CA PHE A 100 -5.83 3.10 7.53
C PHE A 100 -5.86 4.49 6.89
N TYR A 101 -5.63 4.55 5.58
CA TYR A 101 -5.70 5.80 4.83
C TYR A 101 -6.06 5.53 3.37
N TYR A 102 -6.61 6.55 2.71
CA TYR A 102 -7.02 6.50 1.32
C TYR A 102 -6.46 7.70 0.58
N TYR A 103 -5.79 7.43 -0.55
CA TYR A 103 -5.22 8.46 -1.41
C TYR A 103 -5.79 8.39 -2.81
N GLU A 104 -6.00 9.56 -3.41
CA GLU A 104 -6.24 9.67 -4.85
C GLU A 104 -4.94 10.11 -5.52
N LYS A 105 -4.58 9.44 -6.61
CA LYS A 105 -3.37 9.78 -7.36
C LYS A 105 -3.55 11.11 -8.10
N PRO A 106 -2.51 11.94 -8.25
CA PRO A 106 -1.13 11.73 -7.81
C PRO A 106 -0.98 11.88 -6.30
N ILE A 107 -0.08 11.07 -5.71
CA ILE A 107 0.07 11.00 -4.27
C ILE A 107 1.10 12.01 -3.79
N ASP A 108 0.77 12.72 -2.71
CA ASP A 108 1.75 13.52 -1.98
C ASP A 108 2.67 12.57 -1.21
N ILE A 109 3.88 12.40 -1.70
CA ILE A 109 4.84 11.43 -1.15
C ILE A 109 5.21 11.80 0.30
N ALA A 110 5.39 13.08 0.60
CA ALA A 110 5.72 13.51 1.96
C ALA A 110 4.62 13.15 2.94
N HIS A 111 3.37 13.29 2.53
CA HIS A 111 2.23 12.94 3.36
C HIS A 111 2.16 11.41 3.55
N LEU A 112 2.39 10.63 2.49
CA LEU A 112 2.42 9.18 2.58
C LEU A 112 3.50 8.73 3.56
N ILE A 113 4.71 9.29 3.46
CA ILE A 113 5.80 8.95 4.37
C ILE A 113 5.40 9.23 5.82
N SER A 114 4.75 10.37 6.09
CA SER A 114 4.30 10.70 7.44
C SER A 114 3.30 9.68 7.98
N LYS A 115 2.41 9.16 7.13
CA LYS A 115 1.45 8.13 7.53
C LYS A 115 2.13 6.79 7.79
N VAL A 116 3.11 6.44 6.98
CA VAL A 116 3.90 5.22 7.19
C VAL A 116 4.66 5.31 8.51
N GLN A 117 5.28 6.46 8.79
CA GLN A 117 5.99 6.68 10.04
C GLN A 117 5.05 6.62 11.26
N ALA A 118 3.82 7.06 11.12
CA ALA A 118 2.82 6.99 12.18
C ALA A 118 2.51 5.56 12.60
N LEU A 119 2.79 4.58 11.74
CA LEU A 119 2.61 3.15 12.04
C LEU A 119 3.83 2.52 12.72
N GLY A 120 4.84 3.33 13.06
CA GLY A 120 6.07 2.84 13.67
C GLY A 120 7.07 2.28 12.67
N ILE A 121 6.88 2.55 11.40
CA ILE A 121 7.79 2.11 10.34
C ILE A 121 8.77 3.25 10.05
N GLN A 122 10.06 2.97 10.17
CA GLN A 122 11.08 3.99 9.94
C GLN A 122 11.27 4.21 8.44
N VAL A 123 11.25 5.48 8.05
CA VAL A 123 11.53 5.88 6.67
C VAL A 123 12.61 6.95 6.74
N PRO A 124 13.86 6.58 6.44
CA PRO A 124 14.95 7.58 6.47
C PRO A 124 14.73 8.66 5.40
N PRO A 125 15.24 9.87 5.62
CA PRO A 125 15.14 10.90 4.59
C PRO A 125 15.87 10.43 3.31
N PRO A 126 15.38 10.84 2.13
CA PRO A 126 16.06 10.51 0.87
C PRO A 126 17.49 11.05 0.87
N GLN A 127 18.39 10.30 0.25
CA GLN A 127 19.76 10.76 0.09
C GLN A 127 19.80 12.06 -0.72
N GLY A 128 20.57 13.01 -0.26
CA GLY A 128 20.64 14.32 -0.88
C GLY A 128 19.67 15.34 -0.30
N ALA A 129 18.69 14.90 0.48
CA ALA A 129 17.70 15.82 1.07
C ALA A 129 18.31 16.73 2.13
N GLN A 130 19.44 16.34 2.71
CA GLN A 130 20.13 17.11 3.71
C GLN A 130 21.09 18.14 3.11
N LEU A 131 21.11 18.28 1.85
CA LEU A 131 21.90 19.33 1.20
C LEU A 131 21.17 20.66 1.24
#